data_f853f923bd0688ffcc92169adc016863
#
_entry.id   f853f923bd0688ffcc92169adc016863
#
_cell.length_a   1.000
_cell.length_b   1.000
_cell.length_c   1.000
_cell.angle_alpha   90.00
_cell.angle_beta   90.00
_cell.angle_gamma   90.00
#
_symmetry.space_group_name_H-M   'P 1'
#
loop_
_entity.id
_entity.type
_entity.pdbx_description
1 polymer ?
#
loop_
_entity_poly.entity_id
_entity_poly.type
_entity_poly.pdbx_seq_one_letter_code
_entity_poly.pdbx_strand_id
1 'polypeptide(L)'
;MSETVIPPKEITGVILAGGRAQRMGGVDKGLILLNGKPMVAHVIAALRAEIDNLLINANRNLEQYATFGYPVIPDIMDGYLGPLAGIASGMRAASSRYIVTAPCDSPLVANNLVRRLYEALIREGADISVAHDGERMHPVFALMRRDLLPSLLDFLNAGQRKIDRWYAQHRLAVAYFRDQPEAFRNVNSPEERAELESELEVTPR
;
A
#
# COMPACT_ATOMS: atom_id res chain seq x y z
N MET A 1 10.14 -3.47 27.93
CA MET A 1 10.39 -3.47 26.46
C MET A 1 10.23 -2.02 26.02
N SER A 2 11.30 -1.37 25.53
CA SER A 2 11.19 0.00 25.03
C SER A 2 10.28 0.00 23.79
N GLU A 3 9.26 0.85 23.80
CA GLU A 3 8.41 1.08 22.63
C GLU A 3 9.30 1.52 21.46
N THR A 4 9.23 0.78 20.35
CA THR A 4 9.96 1.15 19.13
C THR A 4 9.28 2.36 18.54
N VAL A 5 9.88 3.53 18.71
CA VAL A 5 9.33 4.77 18.14
C VAL A 5 9.52 4.73 16.62
N ILE A 6 8.41 4.84 15.88
CA ILE A 6 8.47 5.00 14.42
C ILE A 6 9.17 6.33 14.13
N PRO A 7 10.18 6.38 13.23
CA PRO A 7 10.69 7.65 12.72
C PRO A 7 9.82 8.15 11.54
N PRO A 8 8.78 9.00 11.77
CA PRO A 8 7.76 9.32 10.75
C PRO A 8 8.35 9.97 9.49
N LYS A 9 9.49 10.65 9.63
CA LYS A 9 10.22 11.30 8.52
C LYS A 9 11.09 10.33 7.71
N GLU A 10 11.42 9.15 8.26
CA GLU A 10 12.21 8.13 7.57
C GLU A 10 11.37 7.17 6.73
N ILE A 11 10.05 7.32 6.74
CA ILE A 11 9.12 6.47 6.00
C ILE A 11 8.28 7.33 5.06
N THR A 12 8.16 6.90 3.80
CA THR A 12 7.23 7.46 2.82
C THR A 12 6.15 6.43 2.51
N GLY A 13 4.89 6.80 2.67
CA GLY A 13 3.75 6.02 2.20
C GLY A 13 3.61 6.11 0.68
N VAL A 14 3.38 4.98 0.03
CA VAL A 14 3.10 4.88 -1.40
C VAL A 14 1.75 4.20 -1.59
N ILE A 15 0.75 4.97 -1.97
CA ILE A 15 -0.58 4.43 -2.25
C ILE A 15 -0.61 3.98 -3.71
N LEU A 16 -0.81 2.69 -3.93
CA LEU A 16 -0.81 2.07 -5.26
C LEU A 16 -2.20 2.17 -5.90
N ALA A 17 -2.35 3.05 -6.87
CA ALA A 17 -3.57 3.31 -7.64
C ALA A 17 -3.40 3.04 -9.15
N GLY A 18 -2.32 2.37 -9.56
CA GLY A 18 -1.94 2.15 -10.97
C GLY A 18 -2.67 1.02 -11.71
N GLY A 19 -3.73 0.44 -11.16
CA GLY A 19 -4.42 -0.72 -11.73
C GLY A 19 -5.14 -0.47 -13.07
N ARG A 20 -5.31 -1.55 -13.91
CA ARG A 20 -5.97 -1.46 -15.23
C ARG A 20 -7.48 -1.20 -15.20
N ALA A 21 -8.14 -1.27 -14.04
CA ALA A 21 -9.60 -1.08 -13.82
C ALA A 21 -10.53 -1.86 -14.79
N GLN A 22 -10.05 -2.94 -15.43
CA GLN A 22 -10.79 -3.66 -16.49
C GLN A 22 -12.11 -4.28 -15.99
N ARG A 23 -12.16 -4.68 -14.70
CA ARG A 23 -13.32 -5.40 -14.13
C ARG A 23 -14.47 -4.50 -13.65
N MET A 24 -14.24 -3.19 -13.52
CA MET A 24 -15.21 -2.20 -13.03
C MET A 24 -15.64 -1.22 -14.16
N GLY A 25 -15.73 -1.67 -15.41
CA GLY A 25 -16.16 -0.81 -16.52
C GLY A 25 -15.21 0.37 -16.80
N GLY A 26 -13.94 0.27 -16.45
CA GLY A 26 -12.95 1.35 -16.63
C GLY A 26 -12.89 2.37 -15.50
N VAL A 27 -13.74 2.24 -14.47
CA VAL A 27 -13.76 3.16 -13.31
C VAL A 27 -12.52 2.93 -12.45
N ASP A 28 -11.89 4.02 -12.04
CA ASP A 28 -10.73 3.98 -11.14
C ASP A 28 -11.16 3.68 -9.71
N LYS A 29 -10.73 2.54 -9.18
CA LYS A 29 -11.18 2.04 -7.89
C LYS A 29 -10.92 3.00 -6.73
N GLY A 30 -9.76 3.65 -6.72
CA GLY A 30 -9.39 4.59 -5.66
C GLY A 30 -10.31 5.81 -5.60
N LEU A 31 -10.96 6.15 -6.72
CA LEU A 31 -11.90 7.29 -6.82
C LEU A 31 -13.36 6.91 -6.59
N ILE A 32 -13.68 5.63 -6.44
CA ILE A 32 -15.04 5.17 -6.09
C ILE A 32 -15.35 5.64 -4.66
N LEU A 33 -16.58 6.15 -4.49
CA LEU A 33 -17.04 6.60 -3.18
C LEU A 33 -17.45 5.43 -2.30
N LEU A 34 -16.99 5.45 -1.06
CA LEU A 34 -17.45 4.64 0.05
C LEU A 34 -17.96 5.60 1.13
N ASN A 35 -19.23 5.53 1.49
CA ASN A 35 -19.88 6.48 2.39
C ASN A 35 -19.60 7.95 2.00
N GLY A 36 -19.76 8.29 0.72
CA GLY A 36 -19.57 9.65 0.20
C GLY A 36 -18.12 10.13 0.08
N LYS A 37 -17.12 9.30 0.43
CA LYS A 37 -15.69 9.65 0.41
C LYS A 37 -14.91 8.69 -0.50
N PRO A 38 -14.03 9.16 -1.41
CA PRO A 38 -13.22 8.27 -2.25
C PRO A 38 -12.41 7.26 -1.45
N MET A 39 -12.32 5.99 -1.90
CA MET A 39 -11.60 4.94 -1.18
C MET A 39 -10.15 5.32 -0.89
N VAL A 40 -9.45 5.95 -1.84
CA VAL A 40 -8.09 6.45 -1.62
C VAL A 40 -7.98 7.42 -0.44
N ALA A 41 -9.02 8.22 -0.17
CA ALA A 41 -9.01 9.18 0.92
C ALA A 41 -9.09 8.50 2.31
N HIS A 42 -9.68 7.31 2.39
CA HIS A 42 -9.64 6.49 3.61
C HIS A 42 -8.21 5.94 3.85
N VAL A 43 -7.56 5.46 2.79
CA VAL A 43 -6.17 4.97 2.85
C VAL A 43 -5.21 6.10 3.23
N ILE A 44 -5.37 7.29 2.64
CA ILE A 44 -4.61 8.50 2.99
C ILE A 44 -4.76 8.79 4.49
N ALA A 45 -5.99 8.82 5.00
CA ALA A 45 -6.25 9.14 6.40
C ALA A 45 -5.57 8.15 7.36
N ALA A 46 -5.63 6.85 7.05
CA ALA A 46 -4.99 5.82 7.87
C ALA A 46 -3.46 5.96 7.90
N LEU A 47 -2.82 6.14 6.74
CA LEU A 47 -1.36 6.30 6.68
C LEU A 47 -0.90 7.62 7.31
N ARG A 48 -1.64 8.71 7.13
CA ARG A 48 -1.32 10.03 7.70
C ARG A 48 -1.38 10.08 9.23
N ALA A 49 -2.10 9.15 9.84
CA ALA A 49 -2.12 9.01 11.29
C ALA A 49 -0.73 8.58 11.86
N GLU A 50 0.12 7.98 11.04
CA GLU A 50 1.40 7.42 11.48
C GLU A 50 2.64 8.07 10.83
N ILE A 51 2.52 8.65 9.61
CA ILE A 51 3.66 9.19 8.83
C ILE A 51 3.35 10.52 8.17
N ASP A 52 4.42 11.30 7.91
CA ASP A 52 4.32 12.65 7.33
C ASP A 52 4.37 12.68 5.80
N ASN A 53 5.06 11.74 5.16
CA ASN A 53 5.32 11.74 3.73
C ASN A 53 4.44 10.73 3.01
N LEU A 54 3.69 11.18 2.00
CA LEU A 54 2.88 10.33 1.13
C LEU A 54 3.12 10.63 -0.34
N LEU A 55 3.04 9.59 -1.17
CA LEU A 55 2.99 9.62 -2.62
C LEU A 55 1.79 8.80 -3.10
N ILE A 56 1.17 9.22 -4.20
CA ILE A 56 0.15 8.42 -4.87
C ILE A 56 0.74 7.94 -6.20
N ASN A 57 0.88 6.63 -6.37
CA ASN A 57 1.27 6.06 -7.65
C ASN A 57 0.02 5.82 -8.50
N ALA A 58 -0.11 6.52 -9.60
CA ALA A 58 -1.24 6.40 -10.52
C ALA A 58 -0.79 6.63 -11.96
N ASN A 59 -1.39 5.89 -12.92
CA ASN A 59 -1.12 6.00 -14.35
C ASN A 59 -2.27 6.69 -15.13
N ARG A 60 -3.36 7.01 -14.43
CA ARG A 60 -4.58 7.63 -14.96
C ARG A 60 -5.16 8.59 -13.93
N ASN A 61 -6.06 9.47 -14.38
CA ASN A 61 -6.77 10.40 -13.50
C ASN A 61 -5.83 11.21 -12.59
N LEU A 62 -4.63 11.55 -13.09
CA LEU A 62 -3.56 12.19 -12.31
C LEU A 62 -4.03 13.49 -11.66
N GLU A 63 -4.80 14.29 -12.40
CA GLU A 63 -5.35 15.55 -11.89
C GLU A 63 -6.33 15.30 -10.72
N GLN A 64 -7.17 14.26 -10.81
CA GLN A 64 -8.09 13.92 -9.74
C GLN A 64 -7.33 13.45 -8.48
N TYR A 65 -6.29 12.62 -8.65
CA TYR A 65 -5.45 12.22 -7.53
C TYR A 65 -4.66 13.39 -6.92
N ALA A 66 -4.25 14.37 -7.73
CA ALA A 66 -3.55 15.56 -7.25
C ALA A 66 -4.42 16.44 -6.32
N THR A 67 -5.76 16.37 -6.44
CA THR A 67 -6.68 17.11 -5.56
C THR A 67 -6.58 16.68 -4.10
N PHE A 68 -6.03 15.50 -3.80
CA PHE A 68 -5.80 15.05 -2.42
C PHE A 68 -4.60 15.73 -1.75
N GLY A 69 -3.83 16.57 -2.50
CA GLY A 69 -2.75 17.38 -1.93
C GLY A 69 -1.42 16.64 -1.76
N TYR A 70 -1.24 15.49 -2.40
CA TYR A 70 -0.01 14.71 -2.38
C TYR A 70 0.60 14.58 -3.78
N PRO A 71 1.95 14.44 -3.90
CA PRO A 71 2.57 14.19 -5.19
C PRO A 71 2.03 12.91 -5.83
N VAL A 72 1.66 13.02 -7.12
CA VAL A 72 1.20 11.89 -7.92
C VAL A 72 2.31 11.50 -8.89
N ILE A 73 2.70 10.23 -8.87
CA ILE A 73 3.80 9.70 -9.68
C ILE A 73 3.29 8.56 -10.58
N PRO A 74 3.63 8.56 -11.87
CA PRO A 74 3.34 7.43 -12.75
C PRO A 74 4.34 6.29 -12.54
N ASP A 75 4.04 5.15 -13.14
CA ASP A 75 5.01 4.04 -13.20
C ASP A 75 6.26 4.48 -13.99
N ILE A 76 7.43 4.09 -13.49
CA ILE A 76 8.73 4.37 -14.14
C ILE A 76 9.04 3.41 -15.29
N MET A 77 8.24 2.37 -15.46
CA MET A 77 8.35 1.37 -16.51
C MET A 77 7.01 1.20 -17.21
N ASP A 78 7.03 1.17 -18.53
CA ASP A 78 5.83 0.91 -19.34
C ASP A 78 5.37 -0.56 -19.23
N GLY A 79 4.08 -0.81 -19.50
CA GLY A 79 3.56 -2.15 -19.74
C GLY A 79 2.72 -2.75 -18.61
N TYR A 80 2.25 -1.96 -17.63
CA TYR A 80 1.41 -2.45 -16.52
C TYR A 80 1.99 -3.69 -15.83
N LEU A 81 3.13 -3.52 -15.22
CA LEU A 81 3.93 -4.62 -14.63
C LEU A 81 3.42 -5.06 -13.24
N GLY A 82 2.17 -4.72 -12.89
CA GLY A 82 1.58 -5.01 -11.60
C GLY A 82 2.10 -4.12 -10.47
N PRO A 83 1.87 -4.51 -9.20
CA PRO A 83 2.19 -3.64 -8.06
C PRO A 83 3.69 -3.33 -7.93
N LEU A 84 4.58 -4.19 -8.44
CA LEU A 84 6.02 -3.99 -8.37
C LEU A 84 6.50 -2.74 -9.14
N ALA A 85 5.82 -2.36 -10.24
CA ALA A 85 6.14 -1.12 -10.97
C ALA A 85 5.85 0.11 -10.11
N GLY A 86 4.70 0.15 -9.45
CA GLY A 86 4.35 1.23 -8.53
C GLY A 86 5.27 1.29 -7.31
N ILE A 87 5.68 0.13 -6.77
CA ILE A 87 6.66 0.04 -5.69
C ILE A 87 8.01 0.63 -6.14
N ALA A 88 8.51 0.25 -7.32
CA ALA A 88 9.76 0.79 -7.88
C ALA A 88 9.67 2.31 -8.10
N SER A 89 8.52 2.80 -8.57
CA SER A 89 8.26 4.23 -8.76
C SER A 89 8.28 4.98 -7.43
N GLY A 90 7.63 4.42 -6.41
CA GLY A 90 7.65 4.93 -5.05
C GLY A 90 9.06 4.99 -4.46
N MET A 91 9.84 3.90 -4.58
CA MET A 91 11.24 3.87 -4.13
C MET A 91 12.11 4.93 -4.82
N ARG A 92 11.90 5.16 -6.13
CA ARG A 92 12.64 6.17 -6.89
C ARG A 92 12.30 7.58 -6.43
N ALA A 93 11.03 7.87 -6.19
CA ALA A 93 10.55 9.20 -5.84
C ALA A 93 10.74 9.57 -4.36
N ALA A 94 10.75 8.58 -3.46
CA ALA A 94 10.94 8.81 -2.04
C ALA A 94 12.37 9.26 -1.73
N SER A 95 12.51 10.17 -0.74
CA SER A 95 13.80 10.55 -0.15
C SER A 95 14.09 9.84 1.17
N SER A 96 13.07 9.23 1.78
CA SER A 96 13.14 8.50 3.05
C SER A 96 13.91 7.18 2.93
N ARG A 97 14.31 6.64 4.08
CA ARG A 97 15.03 5.35 4.17
C ARG A 97 14.14 4.15 3.81
N TYR A 98 12.86 4.24 4.17
CA TYR A 98 11.88 3.19 3.96
C TYR A 98 10.71 3.71 3.13
N ILE A 99 10.03 2.80 2.44
CA ILE A 99 8.68 3.02 1.91
C ILE A 99 7.72 2.03 2.54
N VAL A 100 6.48 2.46 2.78
CA VAL A 100 5.35 1.58 3.10
C VAL A 100 4.33 1.67 1.98
N THR A 101 3.79 0.53 1.56
CA THR A 101 2.82 0.46 0.47
C THR A 101 1.45 0.02 0.97
N ALA A 102 0.39 0.57 0.36
CA ALA A 102 -0.99 0.14 0.53
C ALA A 102 -1.74 0.32 -0.80
N PRO A 103 -2.68 -0.56 -1.16
CA PRO A 103 -3.52 -0.39 -2.33
C PRO A 103 -4.61 0.65 -2.08
N CYS A 104 -5.04 1.38 -3.12
CA CYS A 104 -6.07 2.41 -3.03
C CYS A 104 -7.49 1.89 -2.80
N ASP A 105 -7.71 0.59 -3.01
CA ASP A 105 -9.01 -0.10 -2.94
C ASP A 105 -9.24 -0.89 -1.65
N SER A 106 -8.43 -0.64 -0.60
CA SER A 106 -8.58 -1.22 0.74
C SER A 106 -8.86 -0.13 1.77
N PRO A 107 -10.10 0.36 1.88
CA PRO A 107 -10.44 1.54 2.68
C PRO A 107 -10.37 1.31 4.20
N LEU A 108 -10.26 0.06 4.67
CA LEU A 108 -10.23 -0.30 6.08
C LEU A 108 -8.82 -0.42 6.68
N VAL A 109 -7.80 0.07 5.99
CA VAL A 109 -6.39 -0.01 6.44
C VAL A 109 -6.26 0.23 7.95
N ALA A 110 -5.54 -0.67 8.63
CA ALA A 110 -5.30 -0.57 10.07
C ALA A 110 -4.55 0.72 10.42
N ASN A 111 -5.03 1.45 11.43
CA ASN A 111 -4.43 2.70 11.90
C ASN A 111 -3.03 2.54 12.53
N ASN A 112 -2.57 1.31 12.69
CA ASN A 112 -1.25 0.95 13.21
C ASN A 112 -0.45 0.09 12.22
N LEU A 113 -0.79 0.18 10.93
CA LEU A 113 -0.15 -0.60 9.87
C LEU A 113 1.35 -0.35 9.83
N VAL A 114 1.73 0.93 9.76
CA VAL A 114 3.14 1.33 9.60
C VAL A 114 3.96 0.91 10.83
N ARG A 115 3.42 1.16 12.01
CA ARG A 115 4.08 0.80 13.27
C ARG A 115 4.37 -0.70 13.35
N ARG A 116 3.37 -1.56 13.12
CA ARG A 116 3.55 -3.01 13.21
C ARG A 116 4.53 -3.55 12.16
N LEU A 117 4.45 -3.03 10.94
CA LEU A 117 5.40 -3.39 9.88
C LEU A 117 6.83 -2.97 10.24
N TYR A 118 7.01 -1.75 10.76
CA TYR A 118 8.32 -1.24 11.17
C TYR A 118 8.90 -2.03 12.34
N GLU A 119 8.10 -2.29 13.38
CA GLU A 119 8.50 -3.11 14.53
C GLU A 119 8.95 -4.50 14.10
N ALA A 120 8.21 -5.16 13.20
CA ALA A 120 8.58 -6.48 12.68
C ALA A 120 9.91 -6.43 11.90
N LEU A 121 10.07 -5.44 11.02
CA LEU A 121 11.28 -5.25 10.23
C LEU A 121 12.51 -5.06 11.11
N ILE A 122 12.43 -4.19 12.13
CA ILE A 122 13.55 -3.89 13.02
C ILE A 122 13.86 -5.09 13.91
N ARG A 123 12.84 -5.71 14.52
CA ARG A 123 13.00 -6.86 15.42
C ARG A 123 13.74 -8.02 14.74
N GLU A 124 13.43 -8.28 13.46
CA GLU A 124 13.99 -9.41 12.71
C GLU A 124 15.21 -9.03 11.87
N GLY A 125 15.63 -7.76 11.90
CA GLY A 125 16.71 -7.24 11.05
C GLY A 125 16.45 -7.48 9.57
N ALA A 126 15.16 -7.41 9.17
CA ALA A 126 14.71 -7.74 7.83
C ALA A 126 14.90 -6.56 6.84
N ASP A 127 14.83 -6.88 5.56
CA ASP A 127 14.88 -5.91 4.47
C ASP A 127 13.47 -5.46 4.06
N ILE A 128 12.50 -6.37 4.24
CA ILE A 128 11.08 -6.19 3.93
C ILE A 128 10.26 -6.75 5.09
N SER A 129 9.18 -6.08 5.48
CA SER A 129 8.13 -6.64 6.33
C SER A 129 6.79 -6.60 5.60
N VAL A 130 5.97 -7.66 5.77
CA VAL A 130 4.69 -7.84 5.09
C VAL A 130 3.59 -8.11 6.10
N ALA A 131 2.39 -7.58 5.84
CA ALA A 131 1.23 -7.82 6.69
C ALA A 131 0.67 -9.23 6.49
N HIS A 132 0.16 -9.83 7.59
CA HIS A 132 -0.48 -11.15 7.63
C HIS A 132 -1.70 -11.08 8.55
N ASP A 133 -2.89 -11.41 8.05
CA ASP A 133 -4.16 -11.33 8.78
C ASP A 133 -4.40 -12.46 9.79
N GLY A 134 -3.56 -13.49 9.72
CA GLY A 134 -3.68 -14.74 10.49
C GLY A 134 -3.91 -15.95 9.59
N GLU A 135 -4.45 -15.74 8.37
CA GLU A 135 -4.69 -16.77 7.37
C GLU A 135 -3.69 -16.68 6.21
N ARG A 136 -3.40 -15.46 5.73
CA ARG A 136 -2.52 -15.24 4.58
C ARG A 136 -1.72 -13.95 4.68
N MET A 137 -0.64 -13.87 3.90
CA MET A 137 0.10 -12.63 3.68
C MET A 137 -0.64 -11.73 2.69
N HIS A 138 -0.51 -10.40 2.91
CA HIS A 138 -1.00 -9.36 2.03
C HIS A 138 0.18 -8.60 1.41
N PRO A 139 0.78 -9.10 0.32
CA PRO A 139 2.09 -8.63 -0.15
C PRO A 139 2.14 -7.15 -0.56
N VAL A 140 0.99 -6.54 -0.86
CA VAL A 140 0.91 -5.12 -1.21
C VAL A 140 0.93 -4.22 0.02
N PHE A 141 0.62 -4.76 1.20
CA PHE A 141 0.77 -4.08 2.49
C PHE A 141 2.13 -4.45 3.09
N ALA A 142 3.15 -3.71 2.70
CA ALA A 142 4.52 -4.01 3.10
C ALA A 142 5.32 -2.74 3.37
N LEU A 143 6.28 -2.84 4.29
CA LEU A 143 7.29 -1.82 4.53
C LEU A 143 8.64 -2.39 4.12
N MET A 144 9.43 -1.61 3.38
CA MET A 144 10.68 -2.08 2.81
C MET A 144 11.73 -0.98 2.72
N ARG A 145 12.97 -1.39 2.70
CA ARG A 145 14.12 -0.51 2.52
C ARG A 145 14.12 0.06 1.09
N ARG A 146 14.29 1.37 0.97
CA ARG A 146 14.35 2.04 -0.34
C ARG A 146 15.58 1.65 -1.17
N ASP A 147 16.68 1.28 -0.53
CA ASP A 147 17.91 0.86 -1.19
C ASP A 147 17.82 -0.52 -1.90
N LEU A 148 16.67 -1.19 -1.82
CA LEU A 148 16.36 -2.38 -2.61
C LEU A 148 15.92 -2.03 -4.05
N LEU A 149 15.79 -0.75 -4.41
CA LEU A 149 15.39 -0.33 -5.76
C LEU A 149 16.22 -0.98 -6.89
N PRO A 150 17.57 -1.05 -6.83
CA PRO A 150 18.34 -1.74 -7.87
C PRO A 150 17.92 -3.20 -8.07
N SER A 151 17.79 -3.95 -6.97
CA SER A 151 17.33 -5.36 -7.02
C SER A 151 15.95 -5.50 -7.66
N LEU A 152 15.02 -4.57 -7.33
CA LEU A 152 13.67 -4.58 -7.89
C LEU A 152 13.68 -4.28 -9.39
N LEU A 153 14.50 -3.33 -9.84
CA LEU A 153 14.65 -3.00 -11.26
C LEU A 153 15.25 -4.18 -12.05
N ASP A 154 16.28 -4.84 -11.51
CA ASP A 154 16.89 -6.02 -12.14
C ASP A 154 15.85 -7.15 -12.27
N PHE A 155 15.06 -7.39 -11.22
CA PHE A 155 13.98 -8.38 -11.23
C PHE A 155 12.92 -8.07 -12.31
N LEU A 156 12.51 -6.82 -12.43
CA LEU A 156 11.53 -6.36 -13.42
C LEU A 156 12.12 -6.43 -14.84
N ASN A 157 13.39 -6.04 -15.05
CA ASN A 157 14.08 -6.11 -16.33
C ASN A 157 14.29 -7.55 -16.81
N ALA A 158 14.45 -8.50 -15.88
CA ALA A 158 14.47 -9.94 -16.18
C ALA A 158 13.09 -10.51 -16.56
N GLY A 159 12.06 -9.67 -16.73
CA GLY A 159 10.71 -10.10 -17.10
C GLY A 159 9.90 -10.70 -15.96
N GLN A 160 10.38 -10.66 -14.73
CA GLN A 160 9.67 -11.19 -13.56
C GLN A 160 8.62 -10.21 -13.06
N ARG A 161 7.49 -10.75 -12.50
CA ARG A 161 6.35 -9.92 -12.10
C ARG A 161 5.71 -10.33 -10.77
N LYS A 162 6.06 -11.50 -10.23
CA LYS A 162 5.46 -12.04 -9.02
C LYS A 162 6.14 -11.46 -7.79
N ILE A 163 5.38 -10.71 -6.97
CA ILE A 163 5.87 -10.01 -5.79
C ILE A 163 6.47 -10.97 -4.75
N ASP A 164 5.85 -12.13 -4.55
CA ASP A 164 6.31 -13.20 -3.66
C ASP A 164 7.69 -13.74 -4.06
N ARG A 165 7.97 -13.85 -5.34
CA ARG A 165 9.28 -14.29 -5.86
C ARG A 165 10.37 -13.24 -5.63
N TRP A 166 10.04 -11.96 -5.72
CA TRP A 166 11.00 -10.91 -5.41
C TRP A 166 11.26 -10.85 -3.90
N TYR A 167 10.21 -10.94 -3.07
CA TYR A 167 10.35 -10.97 -1.62
C TYR A 167 11.23 -12.13 -1.14
N ALA A 168 11.13 -13.31 -1.77
CA ALA A 168 11.94 -14.48 -1.45
C ALA A 168 13.46 -14.29 -1.67
N GLN A 169 13.88 -13.22 -2.34
CA GLN A 169 15.30 -12.88 -2.54
C GLN A 169 15.88 -12.03 -1.39
N HIS A 170 15.04 -11.63 -0.42
CA HIS A 170 15.39 -10.74 0.67
C HIS A 170 15.02 -11.34 2.03
N ARG A 171 15.57 -10.76 3.10
CA ARG A 171 15.16 -11.11 4.47
C ARG A 171 13.77 -10.54 4.73
N LEU A 172 12.80 -11.42 4.87
CA LEU A 172 11.39 -11.08 5.04
C LEU A 172 10.97 -11.25 6.49
N ALA A 173 10.36 -10.22 7.09
CA ALA A 173 9.65 -10.27 8.36
C ALA A 173 8.14 -10.31 8.13
N VAL A 174 7.40 -10.88 9.09
CA VAL A 174 5.92 -10.93 9.06
C VAL A 174 5.35 -10.13 10.22
N ALA A 175 4.49 -9.16 9.90
CA ALA A 175 3.72 -8.39 10.87
C ALA A 175 2.30 -8.96 10.95
N TYR A 176 1.91 -9.52 12.11
CA TYR A 176 0.60 -10.14 12.30
C TYR A 176 -0.47 -9.12 12.71
N PHE A 177 -1.65 -9.22 12.08
CA PHE A 177 -2.85 -8.40 12.30
C PHE A 177 -4.08 -9.28 12.55
N ARG A 178 -3.93 -10.37 13.32
CA ARG A 178 -5.01 -11.32 13.64
C ARG A 178 -6.18 -10.67 14.35
N ASP A 179 -5.95 -9.56 15.01
CA ASP A 179 -6.93 -8.72 15.71
C ASP A 179 -7.67 -7.74 14.79
N GLN A 180 -7.23 -7.60 13.53
CA GLN A 180 -7.79 -6.67 12.53
C GLN A 180 -7.79 -7.29 11.13
N PRO A 181 -8.36 -8.50 10.90
CA PRO A 181 -8.29 -9.19 9.61
C PRO A 181 -8.98 -8.39 8.49
N GLU A 182 -10.02 -7.63 8.80
CA GLU A 182 -10.76 -6.79 7.85
C GLU A 182 -9.94 -5.61 7.29
N ALA A 183 -8.82 -5.26 7.94
CA ALA A 183 -7.96 -4.16 7.49
C ALA A 183 -7.38 -4.35 6.07
N PHE A 184 -7.41 -5.57 5.56
CA PHE A 184 -6.85 -5.95 4.26
C PHE A 184 -7.92 -6.28 3.21
N ARG A 185 -9.20 -6.02 3.52
CA ARG A 185 -10.32 -6.24 2.60
C ARG A 185 -10.25 -5.23 1.45
N ASN A 186 -10.16 -5.77 0.21
CA ASN A 186 -10.27 -4.97 -1.01
C ASN A 186 -11.74 -4.85 -1.41
N VAL A 187 -12.09 -3.72 -2.02
CA VAL A 187 -13.40 -3.51 -2.65
C VAL A 187 -13.22 -3.58 -4.17
N ASN A 188 -13.71 -4.66 -4.78
CA ASN A 188 -13.49 -4.96 -6.19
C ASN A 188 -14.77 -4.87 -7.03
N SER A 189 -15.95 -4.85 -6.40
CA SER A 189 -17.24 -4.79 -7.09
C SER A 189 -18.22 -3.82 -6.42
N PRO A 190 -19.27 -3.37 -7.12
CA PRO A 190 -20.35 -2.57 -6.54
C PRO A 190 -21.05 -3.27 -5.38
N GLU A 191 -21.19 -4.61 -5.46
CA GLU A 191 -21.82 -5.43 -4.43
C GLU A 191 -21.00 -5.45 -3.16
N GLU A 192 -19.67 -5.71 -3.25
CA GLU A 192 -18.73 -5.67 -2.11
C GLU A 192 -18.72 -4.28 -1.46
N ARG A 193 -18.86 -3.21 -2.26
CA ARG A 193 -18.97 -1.85 -1.75
C ARG A 193 -20.25 -1.64 -0.93
N ALA A 194 -21.41 -2.04 -1.48
CA ALA A 194 -22.70 -1.88 -0.80
C ALA A 194 -22.76 -2.68 0.49
N GLU A 195 -22.18 -3.88 0.51
CA GLU A 195 -22.05 -4.71 1.70
C GLU A 195 -21.20 -3.99 2.77
N LEU A 196 -20.04 -3.46 2.38
CA LEU A 196 -19.16 -2.74 3.29
C LEU A 196 -19.81 -1.45 3.82
N GLU A 197 -20.51 -0.69 2.99
CA GLU A 197 -21.26 0.51 3.41
C GLU A 197 -22.28 0.16 4.49
N SER A 198 -23.05 -0.93 4.30
CA SER A 198 -24.02 -1.40 5.29
C SER A 198 -23.37 -1.83 6.62
N GLU A 199 -22.24 -2.53 6.56
CA GLU A 199 -21.48 -2.95 7.76
C GLU A 199 -20.99 -1.73 8.58
N LEU A 200 -20.51 -0.70 7.88
CA LEU A 200 -19.99 0.53 8.50
C LEU A 200 -21.09 1.42 9.11
N GLU A 201 -22.33 1.36 8.62
CA GLU A 201 -23.49 2.05 9.20
C GLU A 201 -23.91 1.43 10.54
N VAL A 202 -23.79 0.11 10.66
CA VAL A 202 -24.17 -0.64 11.87
C VAL A 202 -23.12 -0.53 12.99
N THR A 203 -21.84 -0.33 12.61
CA THR A 203 -20.72 -0.25 13.58
C THR A 203 -19.91 1.03 13.31
N PRO A 204 -20.35 2.20 13.78
CA PRO A 204 -19.57 3.43 13.66
C PRO A 204 -18.25 3.29 14.43
N ARG A 205 -17.14 3.57 13.74
CA ARG A 205 -15.77 3.51 14.28
C ARG A 205 -15.40 4.78 15.03
#